data_8abc831d8b8213b4cbedc1cbe8e6a03e
#
_entry.id   8abc831d8b8213b4cbedc1cbe8e6a03e
#
_cell.length_a   1.000
_cell.length_b   1.000
_cell.length_c   1.000
_cell.angle_alpha   90.00
_cell.angle_beta   90.00
_cell.angle_gamma   90.00
#
_symmetry.space_group_name_H-M   'P 1'
#
loop_
_entity.id
_entity.type
_entity.pdbx_description
1 polymer ?
#
loop_
_entity_poly.entity_id
_entity_poly.type
_entity_poly.pdbx_seq_one_letter_code
_entity_poly.pdbx_strand_id
1 'polypeptide(L)'
;MTGSGASEPVVTVPRTRTQYFRAWSELHGGYDVHSSALVHGWLTITYVLARPLARARVAPTAVTAVGVLFAVLALAVAGSGPWGAGAAALLLVLSALVDSLDGAVALLRGRSTAFGYVADSVADRLSDMLVFAVLLVLGAPAPVVVAVALLTLLHETARARAVSAGMASIGVVTVWERPSRVIAVVVTLLGASVVDTGPLFGTIGAAVSLVLAVVGFSQISVSIHHALSALPAPRPGRTRE
;
A
#
# COMPACT_ATOMS: atom_id res chain seq x y z
N MET A 1 27.79 12.19 -35.29
CA MET A 1 27.81 12.67 -33.93
C MET A 1 26.64 13.61 -33.73
N THR A 2 25.51 13.12 -33.29
CA THR A 2 24.40 13.93 -32.80
C THR A 2 23.76 13.08 -31.69
N GLY A 3 24.22 13.33 -30.46
CA GLY A 3 23.64 12.72 -29.28
C GLY A 3 22.24 13.28 -29.03
N SER A 4 21.20 12.46 -29.26
CA SER A 4 19.87 12.70 -28.76
C SER A 4 19.88 12.60 -27.25
N GLY A 5 20.10 13.75 -26.57
CA GLY A 5 19.85 13.87 -25.16
C GLY A 5 18.38 13.67 -24.89
N ALA A 6 18.00 12.49 -24.45
CA ALA A 6 16.73 12.30 -23.79
C ALA A 6 16.74 13.19 -22.54
N SER A 7 16.02 14.31 -22.61
CA SER A 7 15.79 15.17 -21.45
C SER A 7 15.08 14.34 -20.39
N GLU A 8 15.74 14.09 -19.27
CA GLU A 8 15.08 13.55 -18.09
C GLU A 8 13.82 14.39 -17.79
N PRO A 9 12.67 13.76 -17.51
CA PRO A 9 11.47 14.51 -17.20
C PRO A 9 11.75 15.34 -15.94
N VAL A 10 11.73 16.66 -16.10
CA VAL A 10 11.84 17.62 -14.99
C VAL A 10 10.60 17.41 -14.13
N VAL A 11 10.75 16.63 -13.05
CA VAL A 11 9.69 16.45 -12.05
C VAL A 11 9.45 17.81 -11.39
N THR A 12 8.48 18.56 -11.89
CA THR A 12 8.11 19.86 -11.33
C THR A 12 7.46 19.63 -9.97
N VAL A 13 8.07 20.19 -8.91
CA VAL A 13 7.54 20.10 -7.54
C VAL A 13 6.14 20.74 -7.48
N PRO A 14 5.09 19.99 -7.09
CA PRO A 14 3.73 20.52 -7.05
C PRO A 14 3.60 21.64 -6.01
N ARG A 15 3.08 22.80 -6.43
CA ARG A 15 2.82 23.95 -5.55
C ARG A 15 1.35 24.11 -5.21
N THR A 16 0.46 23.56 -6.05
CA THR A 16 -1.00 23.64 -5.90
C THR A 16 -1.59 22.23 -5.77
N ARG A 17 -2.83 22.15 -5.25
CA ARG A 17 -3.56 20.88 -5.14
C ARG A 17 -3.76 20.22 -6.51
N THR A 18 -4.08 21.00 -7.53
CA THR A 18 -4.27 20.49 -8.89
C THR A 18 -2.98 19.89 -9.46
N GLN A 19 -1.84 20.54 -9.23
CA GLN A 19 -0.53 19.99 -9.64
C GLN A 19 -0.19 18.71 -8.87
N TYR A 20 -0.53 18.65 -7.57
CA TYR A 20 -0.35 17.44 -6.76
C TYR A 20 -1.20 16.29 -7.30
N PHE A 21 -2.48 16.51 -7.61
CA PHE A 21 -3.35 15.48 -8.18
C PHE A 21 -2.85 14.98 -9.54
N ARG A 22 -2.36 15.88 -10.39
CA ARG A 22 -1.77 15.50 -11.69
C ARG A 22 -0.53 14.63 -11.49
N ALA A 23 0.41 15.08 -10.66
CA ALA A 23 1.64 14.33 -10.39
C ALA A 23 1.36 12.97 -9.74
N TRP A 24 0.36 12.89 -8.84
CA TRP A 24 -0.08 11.64 -8.26
C TRP A 24 -0.69 10.71 -9.34
N SER A 25 -1.56 11.23 -10.20
CA SER A 25 -2.16 10.50 -11.32
C SER A 25 -1.09 9.90 -12.24
N GLU A 26 -0.08 10.69 -12.62
CA GLU A 26 1.04 10.25 -13.45
C GLU A 26 1.81 9.07 -12.82
N LEU A 27 2.05 9.11 -11.50
CA LEU A 27 2.69 8.02 -10.76
C LEU A 27 1.80 6.76 -10.64
N HIS A 28 0.47 6.93 -10.77
CA HIS A 28 -0.49 5.82 -10.64
C HIS A 28 -1.11 5.43 -11.99
N GLY A 29 -0.33 5.48 -13.06
CA GLY A 29 -0.74 5.00 -14.38
C GLY A 29 -1.82 5.83 -15.08
N GLY A 30 -1.95 7.11 -14.72
CA GLY A 30 -2.94 8.02 -15.32
C GLY A 30 -4.34 7.92 -14.71
N TYR A 31 -4.48 7.36 -13.50
CA TYR A 31 -5.77 7.24 -12.82
C TYR A 31 -6.44 8.61 -12.67
N ASP A 32 -7.70 8.71 -13.10
CA ASP A 32 -8.48 9.94 -12.92
C ASP A 32 -8.95 10.08 -11.47
N VAL A 33 -8.35 11.02 -10.75
CA VAL A 33 -8.66 11.32 -9.34
C VAL A 33 -10.13 11.72 -9.15
N HIS A 34 -10.78 12.28 -10.18
CA HIS A 34 -12.17 12.73 -10.11
C HIS A 34 -13.18 11.62 -10.38
N SER A 35 -12.75 10.45 -10.86
CA SER A 35 -13.61 9.29 -11.11
C SER A 35 -14.18 8.67 -9.83
N SER A 36 -13.56 8.93 -8.66
CA SER A 36 -14.00 8.40 -7.37
C SER A 36 -14.00 9.50 -6.29
N ALA A 37 -15.17 9.76 -5.69
CA ALA A 37 -15.29 10.71 -4.58
C ALA A 37 -14.43 10.34 -3.35
N LEU A 38 -14.26 9.03 -3.10
CA LEU A 38 -13.43 8.51 -2.01
C LEU A 38 -11.94 8.81 -2.26
N VAL A 39 -11.43 8.50 -3.45
CA VAL A 39 -10.05 8.77 -3.83
C VAL A 39 -9.77 10.27 -3.81
N HIS A 40 -10.66 11.07 -4.40
CA HIS A 40 -10.55 12.53 -4.39
C HIS A 40 -10.53 13.10 -2.96
N GLY A 41 -11.43 12.63 -2.08
CA GLY A 41 -11.49 13.03 -0.68
C GLY A 41 -10.22 12.65 0.07
N TRP A 42 -9.77 11.40 -0.08
CA TRP A 42 -8.54 10.89 0.53
C TRP A 42 -7.30 11.70 0.12
N LEU A 43 -7.11 11.93 -1.17
CA LEU A 43 -5.99 12.72 -1.69
C LEU A 43 -6.07 14.19 -1.27
N THR A 44 -7.27 14.74 -1.08
CA THR A 44 -7.45 16.09 -0.55
C THR A 44 -6.97 16.18 0.89
N ILE A 45 -7.37 15.23 1.75
CA ILE A 45 -6.92 15.13 3.15
C ILE A 45 -5.40 14.96 3.19
N THR A 46 -4.88 14.03 2.41
CA THR A 46 -3.43 13.77 2.32
C THR A 46 -2.65 15.01 1.90
N TYR A 47 -3.11 15.75 0.89
CA TYR A 47 -2.47 17.01 0.46
C TYR A 47 -2.47 18.07 1.57
N VAL A 48 -3.60 18.26 2.25
CA VAL A 48 -3.74 19.27 3.32
C VAL A 48 -2.78 18.96 4.46
N LEU A 49 -2.70 17.69 4.88
CA LEU A 49 -1.84 17.26 5.98
C LEU A 49 -0.36 17.18 5.59
N ALA A 50 -0.04 16.79 4.36
CA ALA A 50 1.35 16.71 3.89
C ALA A 50 2.00 18.08 3.70
N ARG A 51 1.21 19.11 3.37
CA ARG A 51 1.73 20.45 3.09
C ARG A 51 2.50 21.09 4.25
N PRO A 52 2.01 21.10 5.51
CA PRO A 52 2.79 21.61 6.65
C PRO A 52 4.02 20.76 6.92
N LEU A 53 3.96 19.44 6.79
CA LEU A 53 5.10 18.54 6.98
C LEU A 53 6.20 18.80 5.93
N ALA A 54 5.81 18.99 4.68
CA ALA A 54 6.72 19.36 3.60
C ALA A 54 7.40 20.71 3.84
N ARG A 55 6.65 21.71 4.35
CA ARG A 55 7.19 23.05 4.73
C ARG A 55 8.15 22.96 5.90
N ALA A 56 7.82 22.16 6.91
CA ALA A 56 8.67 21.88 8.06
C ALA A 56 9.90 21.01 7.70
N ARG A 57 10.03 20.61 6.43
CA ARG A 57 11.11 19.77 5.92
C ARG A 57 11.21 18.40 6.62
N VAL A 58 10.10 17.87 7.11
CA VAL A 58 10.05 16.52 7.71
C VAL A 58 10.52 15.50 6.68
N ALA A 59 11.37 14.55 7.08
CA ALA A 59 11.84 13.49 6.18
C ALA A 59 10.67 12.53 5.88
N PRO A 60 10.43 12.13 4.61
CA PRO A 60 9.40 11.14 4.28
C PRO A 60 9.57 9.85 5.09
N THR A 61 10.78 9.33 5.24
CA THR A 61 11.09 8.14 6.03
C THR A 61 10.74 8.26 7.52
N ALA A 62 10.75 9.48 8.09
CA ALA A 62 10.27 9.69 9.45
C ALA A 62 8.73 9.58 9.52
N VAL A 63 8.03 10.02 8.48
CA VAL A 63 6.58 9.84 8.37
C VAL A 63 6.25 8.35 8.24
N THR A 64 6.95 7.61 7.36
CA THR A 64 6.83 6.16 7.22
C THR A 64 7.02 5.44 8.57
N ALA A 65 8.05 5.81 9.35
CA ALA A 65 8.29 5.22 10.66
C ALA A 65 7.14 5.46 11.67
N VAL A 66 6.48 6.63 11.61
CA VAL A 66 5.29 6.91 12.42
C VAL A 66 4.12 6.04 11.98
N GLY A 67 3.94 5.79 10.69
CA GLY A 67 2.92 4.86 10.18
C GLY A 67 3.10 3.45 10.72
N VAL A 68 4.33 2.93 10.69
CA VAL A 68 4.67 1.62 11.28
C VAL A 68 4.43 1.62 12.79
N LEU A 69 4.79 2.70 13.50
CA LEU A 69 4.54 2.80 14.95
C LEU A 69 3.03 2.70 15.27
N PHE A 70 2.16 3.33 14.49
CA PHE A 70 0.72 3.18 14.68
C PHE A 70 0.24 1.74 14.47
N ALA A 71 0.79 1.01 13.51
CA ALA A 71 0.48 -0.41 13.32
C ALA A 71 0.96 -1.27 14.50
N VAL A 72 2.15 -0.99 15.07
CA VAL A 72 2.64 -1.66 16.29
C VAL A 72 1.72 -1.37 17.48
N LEU A 73 1.34 -0.12 17.69
CA LEU A 73 0.43 0.27 18.77
C LEU A 73 -0.96 -0.38 18.59
N ALA A 74 -1.46 -0.46 17.36
CA ALA A 74 -2.71 -1.16 17.06
C ALA A 74 -2.65 -2.63 17.50
N LEU A 75 -1.56 -3.33 17.14
CA LEU A 75 -1.33 -4.72 17.54
C LEU A 75 -1.28 -4.84 19.07
N ALA A 76 -0.59 -3.92 19.76
CA ALA A 76 -0.43 -3.95 21.21
C ALA A 76 -1.76 -3.81 21.98
N VAL A 77 -2.73 -3.03 21.43
CA VAL A 77 -3.99 -2.76 22.13
C VAL A 77 -5.15 -3.64 21.65
N ALA A 78 -5.04 -4.30 20.50
CA ALA A 78 -6.14 -5.03 19.87
C ALA A 78 -6.80 -6.10 20.78
N GLY A 79 -6.01 -6.73 21.65
CA GLY A 79 -6.49 -7.78 22.57
C GLY A 79 -7.06 -7.26 23.90
N SER A 80 -7.15 -5.95 24.11
CA SER A 80 -7.61 -5.37 25.38
C SER A 80 -9.16 -5.23 25.44
N GLY A 81 -9.88 -6.17 24.85
CA GLY A 81 -11.34 -6.19 24.83
C GLY A 81 -11.94 -5.22 23.80
N PRO A 82 -13.27 -4.95 23.87
CA PRO A 82 -13.96 -4.14 22.86
C PRO A 82 -13.37 -2.74 22.65
N TRP A 83 -12.99 -2.05 23.71
CA TRP A 83 -12.34 -0.73 23.62
C TRP A 83 -10.97 -0.79 22.95
N GLY A 84 -10.19 -1.85 23.25
CA GLY A 84 -8.90 -2.09 22.60
C GLY A 84 -9.05 -2.37 21.10
N ALA A 85 -10.05 -3.15 20.72
CA ALA A 85 -10.37 -3.38 19.30
C ALA A 85 -10.77 -2.08 18.58
N GLY A 86 -11.61 -1.24 19.19
CA GLY A 86 -11.97 0.07 18.64
C GLY A 86 -10.77 1.01 18.51
N ALA A 87 -9.91 1.06 19.53
CA ALA A 87 -8.66 1.85 19.48
C ALA A 87 -7.70 1.32 18.40
N ALA A 88 -7.55 0.01 18.25
CA ALA A 88 -6.74 -0.61 17.21
C ALA A 88 -7.26 -0.27 15.81
N ALA A 89 -8.58 -0.28 15.60
CA ALA A 89 -9.19 0.13 14.33
C ALA A 89 -8.80 1.57 13.96
N LEU A 90 -8.92 2.51 14.92
CA LEU A 90 -8.51 3.90 14.72
C LEU A 90 -7.02 4.01 14.39
N LEU A 91 -6.17 3.31 15.14
CA LEU A 91 -4.71 3.31 14.91
C LEU A 91 -4.33 2.75 13.54
N LEU A 92 -5.02 1.72 13.03
CA LEU A 92 -4.78 1.22 11.67
C LEU A 92 -5.22 2.23 10.60
N VAL A 93 -6.33 2.94 10.80
CA VAL A 93 -6.74 4.03 9.88
C VAL A 93 -5.70 5.14 9.90
N LEU A 94 -5.18 5.53 11.07
CA LEU A 94 -4.10 6.53 11.17
C LEU A 94 -2.81 6.03 10.52
N SER A 95 -2.45 4.74 10.70
CA SER A 95 -1.31 4.12 10.02
C SER A 95 -1.42 4.24 8.51
N ALA A 96 -2.58 3.90 7.92
CA ALA A 96 -2.82 4.01 6.48
C ALA A 96 -2.81 5.46 5.99
N LEU A 97 -3.32 6.40 6.80
CA LEU A 97 -3.27 7.83 6.47
C LEU A 97 -1.83 8.33 6.44
N VAL A 98 -1.04 8.02 7.48
CA VAL A 98 0.36 8.45 7.60
C VAL A 98 1.22 7.85 6.50
N ASP A 99 0.95 6.63 6.11
CA ASP A 99 1.56 5.98 4.96
C ASP A 99 1.32 6.76 3.65
N SER A 100 0.08 7.17 3.40
CA SER A 100 -0.21 8.03 2.24
C SER A 100 0.46 9.42 2.34
N LEU A 101 0.78 9.88 3.56
CA LEU A 101 1.43 11.18 3.78
C LEU A 101 2.91 11.17 3.39
N ASP A 102 3.66 10.08 3.57
CA ASP A 102 5.09 10.05 3.27
C ASP A 102 5.35 10.22 1.77
N GLY A 103 4.59 9.51 0.92
CA GLY A 103 4.62 9.68 -0.53
C GLY A 103 4.22 11.10 -0.95
N ALA A 104 3.18 11.67 -0.31
CA ALA A 104 2.76 13.05 -0.57
C ALA A 104 3.84 14.08 -0.16
N VAL A 105 4.50 13.88 0.99
CA VAL A 105 5.61 14.73 1.44
C VAL A 105 6.80 14.60 0.49
N ALA A 106 7.15 13.37 0.05
CA ALA A 106 8.21 13.15 -0.94
C ALA A 106 7.93 13.90 -2.25
N LEU A 107 6.70 13.81 -2.75
CA LEU A 107 6.24 14.47 -3.97
C LEU A 107 6.26 16.00 -3.84
N LEU A 108 5.73 16.56 -2.74
CA LEU A 108 5.71 17.99 -2.47
C LEU A 108 7.09 18.60 -2.22
N ARG A 109 8.07 17.78 -1.87
CA ARG A 109 9.48 18.21 -1.67
C ARG A 109 10.36 17.97 -2.88
N GLY A 110 9.89 17.24 -3.90
CA GLY A 110 10.72 16.80 -5.02
C GLY A 110 11.92 15.95 -4.57
N ARG A 111 11.77 15.20 -3.49
CA ARG A 111 12.82 14.37 -2.88
C ARG A 111 12.40 12.90 -2.83
N SER A 112 12.29 12.27 -3.97
CA SER A 112 12.25 10.81 -4.07
C SER A 112 13.69 10.30 -4.19
N THR A 113 14.09 9.38 -3.31
CA THR A 113 15.39 8.72 -3.37
C THR A 113 15.21 7.22 -3.55
N ALA A 114 16.15 6.55 -4.23
CA ALA A 114 16.11 5.10 -4.39
C ALA A 114 16.08 4.37 -3.05
N PHE A 115 16.83 4.84 -2.05
CA PHE A 115 16.79 4.30 -0.70
C PHE A 115 15.41 4.50 -0.05
N GLY A 116 14.81 5.70 -0.18
CA GLY A 116 13.48 5.99 0.34
C GLY A 116 12.42 5.06 -0.24
N TYR A 117 12.47 4.79 -1.54
CA TYR A 117 11.58 3.85 -2.21
C TYR A 117 11.70 2.42 -1.66
N VAL A 118 12.91 1.94 -1.43
CA VAL A 118 13.13 0.60 -0.84
C VAL A 118 12.68 0.56 0.62
N ALA A 119 13.03 1.60 1.40
CA ALA A 119 12.63 1.69 2.81
C ALA A 119 11.12 1.73 2.99
N ASP A 120 10.41 2.48 2.15
CA ASP A 120 8.96 2.53 2.10
C ASP A 120 8.37 1.15 1.75
N SER A 121 8.89 0.50 0.70
CA SER A 121 8.47 -0.85 0.33
C SER A 121 8.65 -1.87 1.47
N VAL A 122 9.72 -1.78 2.25
CA VAL A 122 9.94 -2.66 3.42
C VAL A 122 8.96 -2.32 4.54
N ALA A 123 8.75 -1.05 4.83
CA ALA A 123 7.81 -0.58 5.83
C ALA A 123 6.37 -1.03 5.52
N ASP A 124 5.99 -0.98 4.25
CA ASP A 124 4.71 -1.50 3.75
C ASP A 124 4.51 -2.97 4.11
N ARG A 125 5.51 -3.80 3.84
CA ARG A 125 5.43 -5.24 4.13
C ARG A 125 5.37 -5.49 5.63
N LEU A 126 6.17 -4.74 6.40
CA LEU A 126 6.13 -4.84 7.86
C LEU A 126 4.76 -4.43 8.41
N SER A 127 4.18 -3.33 7.92
CA SER A 127 2.85 -2.88 8.30
C SER A 127 1.78 -3.91 7.94
N ASP A 128 1.82 -4.49 6.74
CA ASP A 128 0.90 -5.56 6.35
C ASP A 128 0.97 -6.76 7.32
N MET A 129 2.19 -7.18 7.71
CA MET A 129 2.36 -8.27 8.68
C MET A 129 1.78 -7.92 10.06
N LEU A 130 1.97 -6.69 10.52
CA LEU A 130 1.40 -6.20 11.77
C LEU A 130 -0.12 -6.15 11.72
N VAL A 131 -0.69 -5.68 10.61
CA VAL A 131 -2.14 -5.66 10.35
C VAL A 131 -2.73 -7.08 10.43
N PHE A 132 -2.09 -8.07 9.81
CA PHE A 132 -2.57 -9.45 9.88
C PHE A 132 -2.33 -10.08 11.25
N ALA A 133 -1.26 -9.72 11.97
CA ALA A 133 -1.03 -10.17 13.34
C ALA A 133 -2.15 -9.74 14.30
N VAL A 134 -2.84 -8.63 14.03
CA VAL A 134 -4.03 -8.23 14.79
C VAL A 134 -5.12 -9.31 14.76
N LEU A 135 -5.29 -9.99 13.62
CA LEU A 135 -6.28 -11.08 13.53
C LEU A 135 -5.92 -12.26 14.43
N LEU A 136 -4.62 -12.55 14.62
CA LEU A 136 -4.17 -13.57 15.60
C LEU A 136 -4.54 -13.17 17.03
N VAL A 137 -4.33 -11.92 17.38
CA VAL A 137 -4.69 -11.39 18.72
C VAL A 137 -6.19 -11.46 18.94
N LEU A 138 -7.01 -11.30 17.90
CA LEU A 138 -8.46 -11.52 17.95
C LEU A 138 -8.87 -13.00 17.93
N GLY A 139 -7.92 -13.95 17.96
CA GLY A 139 -8.21 -15.37 18.03
C GLY A 139 -8.44 -16.07 16.69
N ALA A 140 -8.05 -15.46 15.56
CA ALA A 140 -8.09 -16.14 14.26
C ALA A 140 -7.13 -17.34 14.21
N PRO A 141 -7.47 -18.41 13.48
CA PRO A 141 -6.58 -19.57 13.31
C PRO A 141 -5.26 -19.17 12.64
N ALA A 142 -4.13 -19.43 13.30
CA ALA A 142 -2.82 -19.05 12.83
C ALA A 142 -2.49 -19.56 11.41
N PRO A 143 -2.83 -20.79 10.99
CA PRO A 143 -2.58 -21.24 9.63
C PRO A 143 -3.27 -20.36 8.55
N VAL A 144 -4.50 -19.88 8.85
CA VAL A 144 -5.24 -19.00 7.92
C VAL A 144 -4.54 -17.65 7.79
N VAL A 145 -4.16 -17.04 8.92
CA VAL A 145 -3.46 -15.74 8.91
C VAL A 145 -2.10 -15.84 8.23
N VAL A 146 -1.35 -16.91 8.47
CA VAL A 146 -0.08 -17.18 7.79
C VAL A 146 -0.29 -17.32 6.28
N ALA A 147 -1.34 -18.04 5.84
CA ALA A 147 -1.66 -18.13 4.41
C ALA A 147 -1.97 -16.77 3.78
N VAL A 148 -2.75 -15.91 4.46
CA VAL A 148 -3.01 -14.53 4.03
C VAL A 148 -1.71 -13.74 3.87
N ALA A 149 -0.83 -13.80 4.88
CA ALA A 149 0.45 -13.11 4.88
C ALA A 149 1.35 -13.57 3.74
N LEU A 150 1.48 -14.88 3.53
CA LEU A 150 2.29 -15.46 2.45
C LEU A 150 1.73 -15.09 1.07
N LEU A 151 0.41 -15.20 0.86
CA LEU A 151 -0.21 -14.80 -0.41
C LEU A 151 0.00 -13.31 -0.69
N THR A 152 -0.06 -12.47 0.35
CA THR A 152 0.21 -11.03 0.22
C THR A 152 1.66 -10.77 -0.19
N LEU A 153 2.63 -11.42 0.45
CA LEU A 153 4.05 -11.29 0.09
C LEU A 153 4.31 -11.79 -1.33
N LEU A 154 3.71 -12.92 -1.72
CA LEU A 154 3.81 -13.47 -3.07
C LEU A 154 3.20 -12.53 -4.11
N HIS A 155 2.03 -11.95 -3.82
CA HIS A 155 1.35 -10.97 -4.69
C HIS A 155 2.28 -9.79 -5.01
N GLU A 156 2.84 -9.17 -3.98
CA GLU A 156 3.70 -8.01 -4.14
C GLU A 156 5.05 -8.36 -4.78
N THR A 157 5.60 -9.52 -4.42
CA THR A 157 6.85 -10.00 -5.03
C THR A 157 6.65 -10.30 -6.51
N ALA A 158 5.54 -10.96 -6.89
CA ALA A 158 5.21 -11.25 -8.27
C ALA A 158 5.07 -9.96 -9.09
N ARG A 159 4.34 -8.95 -8.54
CA ARG A 159 4.20 -7.63 -9.16
C ARG A 159 5.55 -6.95 -9.38
N ALA A 160 6.38 -6.87 -8.35
CA ALA A 160 7.70 -6.23 -8.43
C ALA A 160 8.61 -6.94 -9.45
N ARG A 161 8.58 -8.26 -9.50
CA ARG A 161 9.36 -9.05 -10.47
C ARG A 161 8.84 -8.88 -11.89
N ALA A 162 7.52 -8.83 -12.08
CA ALA A 162 6.94 -8.59 -13.40
C ALA A 162 7.33 -7.22 -13.97
N VAL A 163 7.35 -6.17 -13.15
CA VAL A 163 7.85 -4.85 -13.54
C VAL A 163 9.32 -4.92 -13.90
N SER A 164 10.15 -5.62 -13.11
CA SER A 164 11.57 -5.82 -13.42
C SER A 164 11.79 -6.63 -14.71
N ALA A 165 10.84 -7.50 -15.08
CA ALA A 165 10.87 -8.29 -16.31
C ALA A 165 10.39 -7.51 -17.55
N GLY A 166 9.91 -6.27 -17.39
CA GLY A 166 9.50 -5.37 -18.48
C GLY A 166 8.00 -5.15 -18.61
N MET A 167 7.19 -5.60 -17.64
CA MET A 167 5.77 -5.22 -17.59
C MET A 167 5.67 -3.70 -17.41
N ALA A 168 4.95 -3.04 -18.32
CA ALA A 168 4.71 -1.60 -18.25
C ALA A 168 3.74 -1.31 -17.08
N SER A 169 4.15 -0.45 -16.15
CA SER A 169 3.35 0.03 -15.02
C SER A 169 2.94 -1.02 -13.97
N ILE A 170 2.14 -0.58 -13.02
CA ILE A 170 1.70 -1.34 -11.83
C ILE A 170 0.78 -2.54 -12.18
N GLY A 171 0.35 -2.67 -13.45
CA GLY A 171 -0.60 -3.70 -13.87
C GLY A 171 -2.06 -3.38 -13.47
N VAL A 172 -2.88 -4.40 -13.41
CA VAL A 172 -4.29 -4.28 -12.99
C VAL A 172 -4.36 -4.03 -11.49
N VAL A 173 -5.23 -3.10 -11.05
CA VAL A 173 -5.63 -2.95 -9.65
C VAL A 173 -6.46 -4.16 -9.27
N THR A 174 -5.99 -4.92 -8.28
CA THR A 174 -6.63 -6.15 -7.82
C THR A 174 -7.58 -5.87 -6.65
N VAL A 175 -8.39 -6.84 -6.28
CA VAL A 175 -9.23 -6.72 -5.07
C VAL A 175 -8.43 -6.77 -3.76
N TRP A 176 -7.17 -7.22 -3.80
CA TRP A 176 -6.29 -7.38 -2.63
C TRP A 176 -5.16 -6.34 -2.61
N GLU A 177 -5.50 -5.08 -2.86
CA GLU A 177 -4.59 -3.95 -2.68
C GLU A 177 -4.51 -3.52 -1.21
N ARG A 178 -3.49 -2.73 -0.85
CA ARG A 178 -3.27 -2.31 0.53
C ARG A 178 -4.50 -1.66 1.19
N PRO A 179 -5.28 -0.77 0.56
CA PRO A 179 -6.50 -0.25 1.15
C PRO A 179 -7.50 -1.35 1.53
N SER A 180 -7.67 -2.35 0.67
CA SER A 180 -8.60 -3.48 0.92
C SER A 180 -8.15 -4.31 2.12
N ARG A 181 -6.84 -4.53 2.28
CA ARG A 181 -6.25 -5.25 3.43
C ARG A 181 -6.56 -4.54 4.74
N VAL A 182 -6.27 -3.24 4.79
CA VAL A 182 -6.55 -2.41 5.98
C VAL A 182 -8.04 -2.37 6.28
N ILE A 183 -8.88 -2.14 5.28
CA ILE A 183 -10.34 -2.09 5.43
C ILE A 183 -10.87 -3.40 6.00
N ALA A 184 -10.44 -4.55 5.49
CA ALA A 184 -10.88 -5.86 5.97
C ALA A 184 -10.60 -6.05 7.46
N VAL A 185 -9.38 -5.68 7.92
CA VAL A 185 -9.01 -5.80 9.34
C VAL A 185 -9.68 -4.73 10.20
N VAL A 186 -9.82 -3.50 9.72
CA VAL A 186 -10.53 -2.42 10.44
C VAL A 186 -12.01 -2.79 10.63
N VAL A 187 -12.70 -3.31 9.61
CA VAL A 187 -14.09 -3.78 9.74
C VAL A 187 -14.20 -4.92 10.74
N THR A 188 -13.25 -5.86 10.74
CA THR A 188 -13.15 -6.94 11.72
C THR A 188 -13.03 -6.39 13.14
N LEU A 189 -12.14 -5.43 13.37
CA LEU A 189 -11.92 -4.77 14.65
C LEU A 189 -13.15 -3.99 15.13
N LEU A 190 -13.82 -3.27 14.22
CA LEU A 190 -15.05 -2.55 14.54
C LEU A 190 -16.16 -3.53 14.94
N GLY A 191 -16.29 -4.66 14.24
CA GLY A 191 -17.21 -5.72 14.66
C GLY A 191 -16.90 -6.25 16.07
N ALA A 192 -15.62 -6.55 16.34
CA ALA A 192 -15.17 -7.01 17.66
C ALA A 192 -15.31 -5.94 18.75
N SER A 193 -15.33 -4.65 18.42
CA SER A 193 -15.51 -3.56 19.38
C SER A 193 -16.97 -3.38 19.85
N VAL A 194 -17.93 -3.87 19.06
CA VAL A 194 -19.37 -3.74 19.38
C VAL A 194 -19.89 -4.97 20.12
N VAL A 195 -19.35 -6.13 19.79
CA VAL A 195 -19.81 -7.42 20.35
C VAL A 195 -18.61 -8.13 20.96
N ASP A 196 -18.70 -8.51 22.22
CA ASP A 196 -17.61 -9.21 22.95
C ASP A 196 -17.42 -10.66 22.46
N THR A 197 -17.17 -10.81 21.16
CA THR A 197 -16.93 -12.08 20.47
C THR A 197 -15.71 -11.98 19.55
N GLY A 198 -14.61 -11.47 20.11
CA GLY A 198 -13.34 -11.29 19.37
C GLY A 198 -12.94 -12.49 18.52
N PRO A 199 -12.94 -13.74 19.03
CA PRO A 199 -12.54 -14.92 18.24
C PRO A 199 -13.40 -15.21 17.02
N LEU A 200 -14.71 -14.92 17.09
CA LEU A 200 -15.61 -15.06 15.93
C LEU A 200 -15.24 -14.05 14.84
N PHE A 201 -15.11 -12.78 15.22
CA PHE A 201 -14.74 -11.74 14.26
C PHE A 201 -13.34 -11.95 13.69
N GLY A 202 -12.36 -12.32 14.53
CA GLY A 202 -11.02 -12.67 14.07
C GLY A 202 -11.02 -13.77 13.02
N THR A 203 -11.79 -14.85 13.26
CA THR A 203 -11.91 -15.97 12.32
C THR A 203 -12.60 -15.56 11.02
N ILE A 204 -13.71 -14.82 11.09
CA ILE A 204 -14.41 -14.31 9.90
C ILE A 204 -13.51 -13.36 9.11
N GLY A 205 -12.85 -12.41 9.78
CA GLY A 205 -11.93 -11.46 9.15
C GLY A 205 -10.77 -12.15 8.44
N ALA A 206 -10.19 -13.17 9.07
CA ALA A 206 -9.12 -13.97 8.46
C ALA A 206 -9.63 -14.77 7.25
N ALA A 207 -10.82 -15.39 7.33
CA ALA A 207 -11.42 -16.13 6.21
C ALA A 207 -11.73 -15.20 5.02
N VAL A 208 -12.33 -14.04 5.27
CA VAL A 208 -12.59 -13.03 4.23
C VAL A 208 -11.29 -12.54 3.61
N SER A 209 -10.29 -12.24 4.43
CA SER A 209 -8.96 -11.83 3.95
C SER A 209 -8.30 -12.91 3.10
N LEU A 210 -8.44 -14.19 3.47
CA LEU A 210 -7.90 -15.30 2.67
C LEU A 210 -8.57 -15.39 1.30
N VAL A 211 -9.90 -15.30 1.25
CA VAL A 211 -10.63 -15.31 -0.03
C VAL A 211 -10.18 -14.16 -0.93
N LEU A 212 -10.12 -12.94 -0.37
CA LEU A 212 -9.68 -11.77 -1.13
C LEU A 212 -8.22 -11.88 -1.58
N ALA A 213 -7.33 -12.45 -0.74
CA ALA A 213 -5.93 -12.68 -1.08
C ALA A 213 -5.77 -13.70 -2.21
N VAL A 214 -6.54 -14.80 -2.20
CA VAL A 214 -6.52 -15.81 -3.27
C VAL A 214 -7.04 -15.20 -4.58
N VAL A 215 -8.16 -14.48 -4.54
CA VAL A 215 -8.71 -13.82 -5.73
C VAL A 215 -7.74 -12.78 -6.27
N GLY A 216 -7.18 -11.91 -5.40
CA GLY A 216 -6.23 -10.87 -5.80
C GLY A 216 -4.94 -11.46 -6.38
N PHE A 217 -4.41 -12.53 -5.78
CA PHE A 217 -3.23 -13.23 -6.31
C PHE A 217 -3.52 -13.88 -7.67
N SER A 218 -4.71 -14.44 -7.86
CA SER A 218 -5.12 -14.97 -9.16
C SER A 218 -5.23 -13.86 -10.22
N GLN A 219 -5.83 -12.72 -9.87
CA GLN A 219 -5.95 -11.57 -10.76
C GLN A 219 -4.58 -11.05 -11.22
N ILE A 220 -3.64 -10.85 -10.28
CA ILE A 220 -2.30 -10.36 -10.64
C ILE A 220 -1.54 -11.39 -11.48
N SER A 221 -1.67 -12.68 -11.18
CA SER A 221 -1.00 -13.75 -11.93
C SER A 221 -1.47 -13.80 -13.39
N VAL A 222 -2.78 -13.69 -13.62
CA VAL A 222 -3.36 -13.60 -14.97
C VAL A 222 -2.88 -12.35 -15.69
N SER A 223 -2.90 -11.20 -15.02
CA SER A 223 -2.42 -9.93 -15.59
C SER A 223 -0.95 -9.99 -15.99
N ILE A 224 -0.10 -10.56 -15.13
CA ILE A 224 1.33 -10.76 -15.40
C ILE A 224 1.52 -11.67 -16.61
N HIS A 225 0.79 -12.80 -16.65
CA HIS A 225 0.88 -13.72 -17.78
C HIS A 225 0.55 -13.04 -19.10
N HIS A 226 -0.56 -12.31 -19.17
CA HIS A 226 -0.94 -11.58 -20.39
C HIS A 226 0.08 -10.49 -20.77
N ALA A 227 0.53 -9.70 -19.80
CA ALA A 227 1.46 -8.61 -20.06
C ALA A 227 2.83 -9.12 -20.57
N LEU A 228 3.37 -10.16 -19.94
CA LEU A 228 4.69 -10.68 -20.31
C LEU A 228 4.64 -11.53 -21.60
N SER A 229 3.52 -12.23 -21.87
CA SER A 229 3.34 -12.99 -23.12
C SER A 229 3.21 -12.08 -24.34
N ALA A 230 2.81 -10.82 -24.17
CA ALA A 230 2.74 -9.82 -25.23
C ALA A 230 4.09 -9.15 -25.53
N LEU A 231 5.13 -9.40 -24.70
CA LEU A 231 6.46 -8.84 -24.97
C LEU A 231 7.14 -9.60 -26.12
N PRO A 232 7.90 -8.88 -26.99
CA PRO A 232 8.68 -9.51 -28.04
C PRO A 232 9.70 -10.47 -27.42
N ALA A 233 9.88 -11.65 -28.05
CA ALA A 233 10.90 -12.60 -27.61
C ALA A 233 12.29 -11.94 -27.53
N PRO A 234 13.10 -12.24 -26.50
CA PRO A 234 14.45 -11.71 -26.40
C PRO A 234 15.22 -12.03 -27.69
N ARG A 235 15.79 -11.00 -28.33
CA ARG A 235 16.65 -11.24 -29.50
C ARG A 235 17.85 -12.05 -29.04
N PRO A 236 18.13 -13.22 -29.67
CA PRO A 236 19.31 -14.01 -29.34
C PRO A 236 20.55 -13.17 -29.67
N GLY A 237 21.42 -12.91 -28.68
CA GLY A 237 22.71 -12.26 -28.89
C GLY A 237 23.03 -10.97 -28.15
N ARG A 238 22.16 -10.47 -27.23
CA ARG A 238 22.56 -9.43 -26.27
C ARG A 238 22.63 -10.00 -24.86
N THR A 239 23.79 -10.58 -24.49
CA THR A 239 24.18 -10.72 -23.08
C THR A 239 24.17 -9.33 -22.47
N ARG A 240 23.41 -9.15 -21.40
CA ARG A 240 23.49 -7.95 -20.55
C ARG A 240 24.82 -8.04 -19.80
N GLU A 241 25.83 -7.30 -20.28
CA GLU A 241 27.02 -6.97 -19.50
C GLU A 241 26.64 -5.90 -18.46
#